data_9a6bb10d0cfbb00802e2983799650321
#
_entry.id   9a6bb10d0cfbb00802e2983799650321
#
_cell.length_a   1.000
_cell.length_b   1.000
_cell.length_c   1.000
_cell.angle_alpha   90.00
_cell.angle_beta   90.00
_cell.angle_gamma   90.00
#
_symmetry.space_group_name_H-M   'P 1'
#
loop_
_entity.id
_entity.type
_entity.pdbx_description
1 polymer ?
#
loop_
_entity_poly.entity_id
_entity_poly.type
_entity_poly.pdbx_seq_one_letter_code
_entity_poly.pdbx_strand_id
1 'polypeptide(L)'
;NSLRMRPDRIILGEMRRKAEAEVLFEAMHTGHSVYATLHADSIQETITRLINPPMEIPATQLASVNLNIVMFRDRRRGIRRSNQVGEFIMSEEQGKANVKPNILYRWKPTTDTVVPFQESIRFYEDLSNHTGLSTIDIQKDIEVKKSILEYMVKHKLRDIISVGKIINRYYLDKEFVVNHVQSGKSPDELMKAL
;
A
#
# COMPACT_ATOMS: atom_id res chain seq x y z
N ASN A 1 19.43 6.12 14.57
CA ASN A 1 19.63 7.56 14.30
C ASN A 1 18.69 8.16 13.22
N SER A 2 18.09 7.35 12.32
CA SER A 2 17.20 7.84 11.25
C SER A 2 15.97 8.60 11.78
N LEU A 3 15.36 8.14 12.87
CA LEU A 3 14.21 8.81 13.50
C LEU A 3 14.52 10.25 13.94
N ARG A 4 15.76 10.52 14.38
CA ARG A 4 16.19 11.87 14.79
C ARG A 4 16.35 12.85 13.61
N MET A 5 16.45 12.33 12.39
CA MET A 5 16.55 13.14 11.16
C MET A 5 15.19 13.65 10.68
N ARG A 6 14.08 13.24 11.34
CA ARG A 6 12.69 13.56 10.98
C ARG A 6 12.38 13.33 9.50
N PRO A 7 12.62 12.12 8.98
CA PRO A 7 12.33 11.82 7.58
C PRO A 7 10.82 11.76 7.34
N ASP A 8 10.37 12.21 6.18
CA ASP A 8 8.97 12.06 5.77
C ASP A 8 8.57 10.58 5.57
N ARG A 9 9.53 9.75 5.14
CA ARG A 9 9.32 8.32 4.87
C ARG A 9 10.51 7.50 5.28
N ILE A 10 10.24 6.35 5.89
CA ILE A 10 11.24 5.34 6.26
C ILE A 10 11.00 4.11 5.40
N ILE A 11 12.03 3.67 4.70
CA ILE A 11 11.99 2.48 3.86
C ILE A 11 12.99 1.48 4.40
N LEU A 12 12.49 0.33 4.88
CA LEU A 12 13.31 -0.81 5.26
C LEU A 12 13.22 -1.89 4.17
N GLY A 13 14.38 -2.29 3.64
CA GLY A 13 14.42 -3.29 2.57
C GLY A 13 13.78 -4.62 2.96
N GLU A 14 14.06 -5.11 4.16
CA GLU A 14 13.47 -6.35 4.69
C GLU A 14 13.50 -6.36 6.22
N MET A 15 12.43 -6.87 6.81
CA MET A 15 12.28 -7.06 8.25
C MET A 15 12.50 -8.55 8.57
N ARG A 16 13.57 -8.85 9.31
CA ARG A 16 13.98 -10.22 9.64
C ARG A 16 14.06 -10.51 11.13
N ARG A 17 14.29 -9.49 11.95
CA ARG A 17 14.60 -9.60 13.38
C ARG A 17 13.74 -8.68 14.22
N LYS A 18 13.56 -9.04 15.48
CA LYS A 18 12.79 -8.27 16.47
C LYS A 18 13.23 -6.81 16.54
N ALA A 19 14.52 -6.55 16.67
CA ALA A 19 15.04 -5.18 16.78
C ALA A 19 14.70 -4.29 15.59
N GLU A 20 14.68 -4.83 14.35
CA GLU A 20 14.29 -4.12 13.15
C GLU A 20 12.79 -3.80 13.18
N ALA A 21 11.98 -4.78 13.58
CA ALA A 21 10.53 -4.63 13.70
C ALA A 21 10.17 -3.60 14.78
N GLU A 22 10.76 -3.67 15.97
CA GLU A 22 10.52 -2.72 17.07
C GLU A 22 10.77 -1.27 16.64
N VAL A 23 11.90 -1.00 15.98
CA VAL A 23 12.22 0.36 15.48
C VAL A 23 11.22 0.84 14.45
N LEU A 24 10.73 -0.05 13.56
CA LEU A 24 9.73 0.33 12.56
C LEU A 24 8.36 0.62 13.20
N PHE A 25 7.93 -0.21 14.14
CA PHE A 25 6.68 0.02 14.86
C PHE A 25 6.75 1.29 15.71
N GLU A 26 7.89 1.59 16.34
CA GLU A 26 8.13 2.87 17.02
C GLU A 26 8.02 4.05 16.04
N ALA A 27 8.60 3.92 14.84
CA ALA A 27 8.50 4.94 13.82
C ALA A 27 7.05 5.20 13.38
N MET A 28 6.24 4.15 13.18
CA MET A 28 4.82 4.26 12.87
C MET A 28 4.04 4.96 13.99
N HIS A 29 4.28 4.58 15.24
CA HIS A 29 3.63 5.22 16.41
C HIS A 29 4.01 6.69 16.60
N THR A 30 5.19 7.10 16.14
CA THR A 30 5.64 8.50 16.17
C THR A 30 5.27 9.29 14.93
N GLY A 31 4.40 8.75 14.07
CA GLY A 31 3.80 9.46 12.94
C GLY A 31 4.61 9.43 11.63
N HIS A 32 5.64 8.59 11.53
CA HIS A 32 6.38 8.45 10.29
C HIS A 32 5.67 7.49 9.32
N SER A 33 5.67 7.83 8.03
CA SER A 33 5.27 6.89 6.98
C SER A 33 6.33 5.82 6.79
N VAL A 34 5.95 4.54 6.94
CA VAL A 34 6.88 3.41 6.90
C VAL A 34 6.51 2.44 5.79
N TYR A 35 7.53 2.00 5.05
CA TYR A 35 7.44 0.91 4.08
C TYR A 35 8.48 -0.15 4.43
N ALA A 36 8.02 -1.39 4.56
CA ALA A 36 8.90 -2.52 4.83
C ALA A 36 8.47 -3.76 4.05
N THR A 37 9.38 -4.68 3.81
CA THR A 37 9.04 -5.99 3.26
C THR A 37 9.27 -7.09 4.29
N LEU A 38 8.47 -8.13 4.16
CA LEU A 38 8.54 -9.34 4.97
C LEU A 38 8.24 -10.54 4.06
N HIS A 39 8.94 -11.64 4.24
CA HIS A 39 8.62 -12.88 3.53
C HIS A 39 7.39 -13.54 4.13
N ALA A 40 6.27 -13.50 3.40
CA ALA A 40 5.03 -14.20 3.74
C ALA A 40 4.20 -14.44 2.47
N ASP A 41 3.51 -15.56 2.39
CA ASP A 41 2.71 -15.96 1.23
C ASP A 41 1.22 -15.56 1.36
N SER A 42 0.83 -15.04 2.54
CA SER A 42 -0.51 -14.55 2.82
C SER A 42 -0.51 -13.49 3.92
N ILE A 43 -1.60 -12.70 4.01
CA ILE A 43 -1.79 -11.73 5.10
C ILE A 43 -1.86 -12.44 6.46
N GLN A 44 -2.49 -13.60 6.51
CA GLN A 44 -2.53 -14.42 7.74
C GLN A 44 -1.12 -14.84 8.17
N GLU A 45 -0.28 -15.28 7.23
CA GLU A 45 1.10 -15.62 7.52
C GLU A 45 1.91 -14.42 7.99
N THR A 46 1.66 -13.24 7.39
CA THR A 46 2.28 -11.99 7.84
C THR A 46 1.99 -11.73 9.33
N ILE A 47 0.74 -11.85 9.76
CA ILE A 47 0.34 -11.71 11.16
C ILE A 47 1.09 -12.73 12.02
N THR A 48 1.07 -14.00 11.62
CA THR A 48 1.73 -15.10 12.34
C THR A 48 3.23 -14.84 12.52
N ARG A 49 3.92 -14.38 11.49
CA ARG A 49 5.35 -14.07 11.53
C ARG A 49 5.69 -12.88 12.40
N LEU A 50 4.82 -11.85 12.41
CA LEU A 50 5.02 -10.66 13.24
C LEU A 50 4.85 -10.97 14.73
N ILE A 51 3.86 -11.77 15.09
CA ILE A 51 3.53 -12.07 16.50
C ILE A 51 4.49 -13.12 17.11
N ASN A 52 4.93 -14.10 16.31
CA ASN A 52 5.75 -15.19 16.80
C ASN A 52 7.26 -14.93 16.62
N PRO A 53 8.14 -15.72 17.29
CA PRO A 53 9.56 -15.64 17.05
C PRO A 53 9.93 -15.79 15.56
N PRO A 54 10.91 -15.04 15.06
CA PRO A 54 11.88 -14.20 15.82
C PRO A 54 11.43 -12.76 16.04
N MET A 55 10.23 -12.32 15.59
CA MET A 55 9.83 -10.92 15.64
C MET A 55 9.18 -10.53 16.97
N GLU A 56 8.25 -11.36 17.46
CA GLU A 56 7.56 -11.20 18.76
C GLU A 56 6.94 -9.81 18.98
N ILE A 57 6.35 -9.23 17.95
CA ILE A 57 5.68 -7.94 18.04
C ILE A 57 4.33 -8.14 18.75
N PRO A 58 4.01 -7.35 19.77
CA PRO A 58 2.71 -7.41 20.43
C PRO A 58 1.56 -7.20 19.44
N ALA A 59 0.51 -8.04 19.54
CA ALA A 59 -0.64 -7.97 18.65
C ALA A 59 -1.25 -6.55 18.58
N THR A 60 -1.28 -5.84 19.71
CA THR A 60 -1.78 -4.46 19.80
C THR A 60 -1.01 -3.48 18.91
N GLN A 61 0.27 -3.71 18.66
CA GLN A 61 1.07 -2.84 17.80
C GLN A 61 0.76 -3.03 16.32
N LEU A 62 0.23 -4.19 15.91
CA LEU A 62 -0.11 -4.45 14.51
C LEU A 62 -1.24 -3.52 14.00
N ALA A 63 -1.97 -2.86 14.91
CA ALA A 63 -2.93 -1.82 14.55
C ALA A 63 -2.31 -0.64 13.78
N SER A 64 -1.02 -0.38 13.92
CA SER A 64 -0.34 0.69 13.16
C SER A 64 -0.06 0.35 11.71
N VAL A 65 -0.21 -0.91 11.29
CA VAL A 65 -0.08 -1.30 9.88
C VAL A 65 -1.39 -1.00 9.16
N ASN A 66 -1.39 -0.04 8.24
CA ASN A 66 -2.60 0.36 7.52
C ASN A 66 -2.94 -0.61 6.39
N LEU A 67 -1.96 -1.01 5.58
CA LEU A 67 -2.15 -1.96 4.47
C LEU A 67 -1.03 -2.98 4.40
N ASN A 68 -1.40 -4.20 4.05
CA ASN A 68 -0.50 -5.28 3.71
C ASN A 68 -0.75 -5.72 2.27
N ILE A 69 0.32 -5.80 1.46
CA ILE A 69 0.26 -6.22 0.07
C ILE A 69 1.12 -7.47 -0.11
N VAL A 70 0.49 -8.60 -0.36
CA VAL A 70 1.16 -9.87 -0.61
C VAL A 70 1.41 -10.03 -2.10
N MET A 71 2.69 -10.17 -2.46
CA MET A 71 3.12 -10.35 -3.84
C MET A 71 3.33 -11.82 -4.17
N PHE A 72 2.87 -12.24 -5.34
CA PHE A 72 3.07 -13.58 -5.88
C PHE A 72 4.03 -13.58 -7.07
N ARG A 73 4.89 -14.58 -7.14
CA ARG A 73 5.78 -14.82 -8.26
C ARG A 73 5.76 -16.28 -8.69
N ASP A 74 5.39 -16.53 -9.94
CA ASP A 74 5.62 -17.80 -10.60
C ASP A 74 6.83 -17.68 -11.53
N ARG A 75 7.90 -18.41 -11.18
CA ARG A 75 9.15 -18.37 -11.95
C ARG A 75 9.02 -19.11 -13.28
N ARG A 76 8.20 -20.16 -13.34
CA ARG A 76 8.02 -20.96 -14.57
C ARG A 76 7.29 -20.16 -15.65
N ARG A 77 6.24 -19.43 -15.25
CA ARG A 77 5.44 -18.60 -16.15
C ARG A 77 5.99 -17.18 -16.32
N GLY A 78 6.99 -16.79 -15.53
CA GLY A 78 7.53 -15.43 -15.53
C GLY A 78 6.55 -14.36 -15.05
N ILE A 79 5.47 -14.75 -14.36
CA ILE A 79 4.45 -13.82 -13.88
C ILE A 79 4.71 -13.33 -12.46
N ARG A 80 4.30 -12.08 -12.22
CA ARG A 80 4.23 -11.46 -10.88
C ARG A 80 2.87 -10.83 -10.72
N ARG A 81 2.22 -11.02 -9.55
CA ARG A 81 0.88 -10.49 -9.27
C ARG A 81 0.81 -10.00 -7.83
N SER A 82 -0.05 -9.03 -7.58
CA SER A 82 -0.52 -8.74 -6.23
C SER A 82 -1.53 -9.81 -5.84
N ASN A 83 -1.14 -10.73 -4.95
CA ASN A 83 -1.96 -11.87 -4.55
C ASN A 83 -3.09 -11.47 -3.62
N GLN A 84 -2.76 -10.67 -2.60
CA GLN A 84 -3.72 -10.15 -1.63
C GLN A 84 -3.37 -8.71 -1.30
N VAL A 85 -4.40 -7.90 -1.10
CA VAL A 85 -4.30 -6.58 -0.47
C VAL A 85 -5.29 -6.57 0.67
N GLY A 86 -4.87 -6.16 1.85
CA GLY A 86 -5.75 -6.16 3.01
C GLY A 86 -5.20 -5.37 4.18
N GLU A 87 -5.98 -5.36 5.24
CA GLU A 87 -5.73 -4.66 6.48
C GLU A 87 -5.77 -5.62 7.66
N PHE A 88 -5.23 -5.22 8.80
CA PHE A 88 -5.30 -5.98 10.04
C PHE A 88 -6.44 -5.44 10.90
N ILE A 89 -7.33 -6.34 11.32
CA ILE A 89 -8.45 -6.03 12.20
C ILE A 89 -8.14 -6.51 13.61
N MET A 90 -8.20 -5.59 14.56
CA MET A 90 -8.07 -5.90 15.97
C MET A 90 -9.37 -6.50 16.47
N SER A 91 -9.26 -7.58 17.22
CA SER A 91 -10.36 -8.20 17.94
C SER A 91 -9.92 -8.56 19.35
N GLU A 92 -10.87 -8.74 20.25
CA GLU A 92 -10.61 -9.25 21.58
C GLU A 92 -11.23 -10.64 21.70
N GLU A 93 -10.43 -11.63 22.06
CA GLU A 93 -10.88 -12.99 22.29
C GLU A 93 -10.40 -13.45 23.67
N GLN A 94 -11.34 -13.80 24.54
CA GLN A 94 -11.07 -14.25 25.91
C GLN A 94 -10.20 -13.26 26.72
N GLY A 95 -10.44 -11.96 26.54
CA GLY A 95 -9.67 -10.90 27.23
C GLY A 95 -8.24 -10.68 26.69
N LYS A 96 -7.91 -11.27 25.53
CA LYS A 96 -6.62 -11.07 24.87
C LYS A 96 -6.81 -10.38 23.52
N ALA A 97 -5.92 -9.42 23.25
CA ALA A 97 -5.87 -8.79 21.95
C ALA A 97 -5.50 -9.84 20.88
N ASN A 98 -6.32 -9.94 19.86
CA ASN A 98 -6.11 -10.80 18.70
C ASN A 98 -6.15 -9.98 17.42
N VAL A 99 -5.51 -10.46 16.35
CA VAL A 99 -5.44 -9.80 15.05
C VAL A 99 -5.90 -10.76 13.96
N LYS A 100 -6.84 -10.29 13.14
CA LYS A 100 -7.36 -11.05 12.00
C LYS A 100 -7.10 -10.32 10.69
N PRO A 101 -6.86 -11.02 9.58
CA PRO A 101 -6.76 -10.41 8.27
C PRO A 101 -8.14 -10.02 7.76
N ASN A 102 -8.26 -8.82 7.20
CA ASN A 102 -9.39 -8.42 6.36
C ASN A 102 -8.86 -8.24 4.92
N ILE A 103 -9.17 -9.18 4.05
CA ILE A 103 -8.66 -9.18 2.67
C ILE A 103 -9.59 -8.33 1.81
N LEU A 104 -9.11 -7.18 1.34
CA LEU A 104 -9.88 -6.24 0.51
C LEU A 104 -9.90 -6.66 -0.96
N TYR A 105 -8.75 -7.13 -1.47
CA TYR A 105 -8.61 -7.59 -2.84
C TYR A 105 -7.83 -8.88 -2.90
N ARG A 106 -8.19 -9.74 -3.86
CA ARG A 106 -7.57 -11.05 -4.06
C ARG A 106 -7.35 -11.32 -5.54
N TRP A 107 -6.16 -11.80 -5.87
CA TRP A 107 -5.90 -12.32 -7.22
C TRP A 107 -6.62 -13.64 -7.45
N LYS A 108 -7.29 -13.74 -8.59
CA LYS A 108 -7.97 -14.95 -9.05
C LYS A 108 -7.15 -15.58 -10.18
N PRO A 109 -6.42 -16.69 -9.92
CA PRO A 109 -5.52 -17.30 -10.90
C PRO A 109 -6.20 -17.77 -12.20
N THR A 110 -7.48 -18.17 -12.09
CA THR A 110 -8.25 -18.71 -13.23
C THR A 110 -8.56 -17.68 -14.29
N THR A 111 -8.72 -16.44 -13.92
CA THR A 111 -9.03 -15.30 -14.81
C THR A 111 -7.87 -14.31 -14.92
N ASP A 112 -6.80 -14.53 -14.17
CA ASP A 112 -5.65 -13.62 -14.04
C ASP A 112 -6.05 -12.17 -13.70
N THR A 113 -7.04 -12.00 -12.83
CA THR A 113 -7.57 -10.69 -12.42
C THR A 113 -7.51 -10.54 -10.90
N VAL A 114 -7.31 -9.30 -10.45
CA VAL A 114 -7.48 -8.93 -9.03
C VAL A 114 -8.94 -8.50 -8.85
N VAL A 115 -9.64 -9.12 -7.92
CA VAL A 115 -11.06 -8.88 -7.65
C VAL A 115 -11.27 -8.37 -6.23
N PRO A 116 -12.27 -7.51 -5.98
CA PRO A 116 -12.71 -7.16 -4.64
C PRO A 116 -13.15 -8.42 -3.88
N PHE A 117 -12.92 -8.47 -2.56
CA PHE A 117 -13.25 -9.62 -1.73
C PHE A 117 -14.04 -9.24 -0.48
N GLN A 118 -13.53 -8.33 0.34
CA GLN A 118 -14.20 -7.81 1.53
C GLN A 118 -14.18 -6.28 1.54
N GLU A 119 -15.16 -5.67 2.21
CA GLU A 119 -15.19 -4.24 2.45
C GLU A 119 -14.10 -3.83 3.44
N SER A 120 -13.57 -2.62 3.27
CA SER A 120 -12.63 -2.06 4.23
C SER A 120 -13.36 -1.64 5.52
N ILE A 121 -12.76 -2.00 6.64
CA ILE A 121 -13.24 -1.61 7.98
C ILE A 121 -12.43 -0.42 8.50
N ARG A 122 -11.12 -0.39 8.27
CA ARG A 122 -10.21 0.58 8.84
C ARG A 122 -9.63 1.59 7.86
N PHE A 123 -9.24 1.13 6.67
CA PHE A 123 -8.46 1.94 5.74
C PHE A 123 -9.14 3.27 5.38
N TYR A 124 -10.43 3.25 5.09
CA TYR A 124 -11.17 4.48 4.77
C TYR A 124 -11.38 5.36 5.99
N GLU A 125 -11.62 4.76 7.16
CA GLU A 125 -11.76 5.50 8.41
C GLU A 125 -10.45 6.19 8.79
N ASP A 126 -9.32 5.46 8.75
CA ASP A 126 -8.00 6.02 9.01
C ASP A 126 -7.67 7.17 8.05
N LEU A 127 -7.93 7.01 6.74
CA LEU A 127 -7.74 8.09 5.77
C LEU A 127 -8.65 9.30 6.02
N SER A 128 -9.92 9.07 6.33
CA SER A 128 -10.88 10.14 6.64
C SER A 128 -10.41 10.95 7.85
N ASN A 129 -9.99 10.27 8.92
CA ASN A 129 -9.50 10.89 10.12
C ASN A 129 -8.23 11.74 9.91
N HIS A 130 -7.33 11.29 9.01
CA HIS A 130 -6.08 12.00 8.73
C HIS A 130 -6.21 13.11 7.68
N THR A 131 -7.14 13.00 6.76
CA THR A 131 -7.28 13.94 5.63
C THR A 131 -8.45 14.89 5.77
N GLY A 132 -9.44 14.57 6.62
CA GLY A 132 -10.71 15.29 6.72
C GLY A 132 -11.64 15.05 5.52
N LEU A 133 -11.29 14.14 4.60
CA LEU A 133 -12.11 13.80 3.44
C LEU A 133 -13.18 12.77 3.81
N SER A 134 -14.35 12.86 3.18
CA SER A 134 -15.35 11.80 3.29
C SER A 134 -14.90 10.53 2.57
N THR A 135 -15.45 9.37 2.93
CA THR A 135 -15.20 8.11 2.23
C THR A 135 -15.49 8.21 0.73
N ILE A 136 -16.54 8.95 0.36
CA ILE A 136 -16.91 9.18 -1.04
C ILE A 136 -15.81 9.98 -1.78
N ASP A 137 -15.26 11.00 -1.14
CA ASP A 137 -14.21 11.82 -1.76
C ASP A 137 -12.89 11.05 -1.88
N ILE A 138 -12.58 10.20 -0.89
CA ILE A 138 -11.44 9.29 -0.94
C ILE A 138 -11.61 8.29 -2.11
N GLN A 139 -12.79 7.71 -2.27
CA GLN A 139 -13.07 6.80 -3.38
C GLN A 139 -12.93 7.49 -4.74
N LYS A 140 -13.46 8.71 -4.87
CA LYS A 140 -13.27 9.52 -6.10
C LYS A 140 -11.80 9.79 -6.39
N ASP A 141 -11.02 10.13 -5.37
CA ASP A 141 -9.59 10.40 -5.55
C ASP A 141 -8.82 9.13 -5.97
N ILE A 142 -9.18 7.97 -5.42
CA ILE A 142 -8.63 6.67 -5.82
C ILE A 142 -8.98 6.37 -7.29
N GLU A 143 -10.22 6.58 -7.73
CA GLU A 143 -10.61 6.37 -9.14
C GLU A 143 -9.88 7.32 -10.10
N VAL A 144 -9.65 8.57 -9.71
CA VAL A 144 -8.82 9.50 -10.48
C VAL A 144 -7.39 8.98 -10.61
N LYS A 145 -6.76 8.56 -9.52
CA LYS A 145 -5.41 8.00 -9.53
C LYS A 145 -5.34 6.72 -10.36
N LYS A 146 -6.35 5.86 -10.26
CA LYS A 146 -6.48 4.65 -11.08
C LYS A 146 -6.53 5.00 -12.57
N SER A 147 -7.32 5.98 -12.99
CA SER A 147 -7.40 6.39 -14.39
C SER A 147 -6.05 6.86 -14.95
N ILE A 148 -5.25 7.54 -14.12
CA ILE A 148 -3.88 7.97 -14.50
C ILE A 148 -2.96 6.74 -14.66
N LEU A 149 -3.05 5.76 -13.76
CA LEU A 149 -2.27 4.52 -13.88
C LEU A 149 -2.67 3.72 -15.13
N GLU A 150 -3.97 3.61 -15.41
CA GLU A 150 -4.48 2.95 -16.62
C GLU A 150 -4.01 3.67 -17.89
N TYR A 151 -4.01 5.00 -17.89
CA TYR A 151 -3.45 5.81 -18.97
C TYR A 151 -1.96 5.50 -19.17
N MET A 152 -1.16 5.47 -18.11
CA MET A 152 0.27 5.11 -18.22
C MET A 152 0.47 3.70 -18.77
N VAL A 153 -0.31 2.73 -18.34
CA VAL A 153 -0.27 1.35 -18.85
C VAL A 153 -0.62 1.31 -20.35
N LYS A 154 -1.69 1.99 -20.76
CA LYS A 154 -2.14 2.10 -22.15
C LYS A 154 -1.04 2.66 -23.06
N HIS A 155 -0.33 3.68 -22.60
CA HIS A 155 0.76 4.33 -23.33
C HIS A 155 2.12 3.67 -23.13
N LYS A 156 2.18 2.49 -22.46
CA LYS A 156 3.39 1.71 -22.20
C LYS A 156 4.49 2.45 -21.42
N LEU A 157 4.09 3.44 -20.62
CA LEU A 157 4.99 4.18 -19.73
C LEU A 157 5.26 3.31 -18.50
N ARG A 158 6.40 2.64 -18.46
CA ARG A 158 6.73 1.64 -17.42
C ARG A 158 8.07 1.90 -16.74
N ASP A 159 8.87 2.78 -17.30
CA ASP A 159 10.15 3.16 -16.71
C ASP A 159 9.96 4.14 -15.55
N ILE A 160 10.88 4.07 -14.59
CA ILE A 160 10.79 4.85 -13.35
C ILE A 160 10.80 6.36 -13.59
N ILE A 161 11.48 6.83 -14.64
CA ILE A 161 11.61 8.25 -14.95
C ILE A 161 10.28 8.78 -15.49
N SER A 162 9.69 8.09 -16.46
CA SER A 162 8.40 8.46 -17.06
C SER A 162 7.28 8.45 -16.02
N VAL A 163 7.19 7.38 -15.22
CA VAL A 163 6.22 7.26 -14.14
C VAL A 163 6.43 8.38 -13.11
N GLY A 164 7.68 8.62 -12.71
CA GLY A 164 8.02 9.66 -11.74
C GLY A 164 7.64 11.07 -12.22
N LYS A 165 7.86 11.41 -13.50
CA LYS A 165 7.47 12.70 -14.07
C LYS A 165 5.96 12.93 -14.00
N ILE A 166 5.17 11.94 -14.39
CA ILE A 166 3.70 12.06 -14.38
C ILE A 166 3.17 12.18 -12.96
N ILE A 167 3.68 11.36 -12.04
CA ILE A 167 3.29 11.44 -10.62
C ILE A 167 3.67 12.80 -10.03
N ASN A 168 4.89 13.28 -10.27
CA ASN A 168 5.31 14.57 -9.79
C ASN A 168 4.42 15.70 -10.33
N ARG A 169 4.13 15.67 -11.63
CA ARG A 169 3.25 16.66 -12.26
C ARG A 169 1.82 16.60 -11.71
N TYR A 170 1.30 15.42 -11.41
CA TYR A 170 0.00 15.26 -10.76
C TYR A 170 -0.08 15.97 -9.41
N TYR A 171 0.97 15.90 -8.60
CA TYR A 171 1.00 16.59 -7.31
C TYR A 171 1.27 18.10 -7.41
N LEU A 172 1.86 18.57 -8.51
CA LEU A 172 2.07 19.99 -8.77
C LEU A 172 0.88 20.67 -9.46
N ASP A 173 0.25 19.97 -10.39
CA ASP A 173 -0.90 20.45 -11.16
C ASP A 173 -1.86 19.28 -11.47
N LYS A 174 -2.67 18.94 -10.47
CA LYS A 174 -3.63 17.83 -10.53
C LYS A 174 -4.62 18.02 -11.68
N GLU A 175 -5.15 19.23 -11.82
CA GLU A 175 -6.20 19.54 -12.78
C GLU A 175 -5.71 19.37 -14.23
N PHE A 176 -4.53 19.87 -14.54
CA PHE A 176 -3.91 19.69 -15.84
C PHE A 176 -3.73 18.21 -16.19
N VAL A 177 -3.18 17.39 -15.27
CA VAL A 177 -2.95 15.96 -15.52
C VAL A 177 -4.26 15.22 -15.71
N VAL A 178 -5.26 15.48 -14.89
CA VAL A 178 -6.58 14.83 -14.99
C VAL A 178 -7.25 15.16 -16.33
N ASN A 179 -7.29 16.44 -16.71
CA ASN A 179 -7.86 16.88 -17.98
C ASN A 179 -7.13 16.29 -19.19
N HIS A 180 -5.80 16.21 -19.12
CA HIS A 180 -4.97 15.61 -20.16
C HIS A 180 -5.28 14.13 -20.34
N VAL A 181 -5.33 13.37 -19.25
CA VAL A 181 -5.65 11.93 -19.23
C VAL A 181 -7.06 11.68 -19.78
N GLN A 182 -8.06 12.45 -19.32
CA GLN A 182 -9.44 12.32 -19.76
C GLN A 182 -9.63 12.64 -21.24
N SER A 183 -8.85 13.59 -21.78
CA SER A 183 -8.88 13.92 -23.21
C SER A 183 -8.18 12.90 -24.10
N GLY A 184 -7.51 11.90 -23.54
CA GLY A 184 -6.83 10.83 -24.26
C GLY A 184 -5.64 11.27 -25.13
N LYS A 185 -5.08 12.45 -24.87
CA LYS A 185 -3.94 13.01 -25.59
C LYS A 185 -2.67 12.19 -25.40
N SER A 186 -1.68 12.40 -26.30
CA SER A 186 -0.33 11.80 -26.16
C SER A 186 0.34 12.22 -24.85
N PRO A 187 1.15 11.36 -24.22
CA PRO A 187 1.86 11.68 -22.99
C PRO A 187 2.98 12.71 -23.15
N ASP A 188 3.31 13.13 -24.39
CA ASP A 188 4.46 13.99 -24.67
C ASP A 188 4.44 15.31 -23.88
N GLU A 189 3.24 15.90 -23.69
CA GLU A 189 3.10 17.12 -22.88
C GLU A 189 3.31 16.86 -21.38
N LEU A 190 2.88 15.69 -20.88
CA LEU A 190 3.08 15.29 -19.48
C LEU A 190 4.55 14.97 -19.18
N MET A 191 5.31 14.62 -20.21
CA MET A 191 6.73 14.24 -20.11
C MET A 191 7.70 15.41 -20.22
N LYS A 192 7.25 16.59 -20.67
CA LYS A 192 8.09 17.79 -20.69
C LYS A 192 8.53 18.15 -19.28
N ALA A 193 9.76 18.62 -19.15
CA ALA A 193 10.24 19.14 -17.87
C ALA A 193 9.36 20.33 -17.42
N LEU A 194 9.15 20.40 -16.11
CA LEU A 194 8.52 21.55 -15.46
C LEU A 194 9.54 22.65 -15.32
#